data_fef2eb5008999b16234f43f9848dcaeb
#
_entry.id   fef2eb5008999b16234f43f9848dcaeb
#
_cell.length_a   1.000
_cell.length_b   1.000
_cell.length_c   1.000
_cell.angle_alpha   90.00
_cell.angle_beta   90.00
_cell.angle_gamma   90.00
#
_symmetry.space_group_name_H-M   'P 1'
#
loop_
_entity.id
_entity.type
_entity.pdbx_description
1 polymer ?
#
loop_
_entity_poly.entity_id
_entity_poly.type
_entity_poly.pdbx_seq_one_letter_code
_entity_poly.pdbx_strand_id
1 'polypeptide(L)'
;MKSWSVSSLLNWVPADPSMNDEAVLWERLARSRRAPLEPAWLGEVYSPSLSVDLRRALCEKLGMQAERGWPVIQELLASHGVLPDLVMAAGLCHQSEARDWLLAQLEQTSDDEDANLMVVQALACWGAEVPQSVVVNCLHHPGQLHRLAGLQLLSFRSHSLDVGELMQFCQEV
;
A
#
# COMPACT_ATOMS: atom_id res chain seq x y z
N MET A 1 47.41 -0.95 -14.04
CA MET A 1 46.44 -0.85 -12.93
C MET A 1 45.09 -0.46 -13.53
N LYS A 2 44.10 -1.38 -13.56
CA LYS A 2 42.73 -1.08 -14.05
C LYS A 2 41.97 -0.46 -12.89
N SER A 3 41.56 0.80 -13.00
CA SER A 3 40.71 1.48 -12.04
C SER A 3 39.29 0.89 -12.13
N TRP A 4 38.84 0.19 -11.11
CA TRP A 4 37.48 -0.24 -10.98
C TRP A 4 36.63 0.99 -10.64
N SER A 5 35.64 1.29 -11.49
CA SER A 5 34.68 2.37 -11.23
C SER A 5 33.76 1.92 -10.08
N VAL A 6 33.57 2.80 -9.11
CA VAL A 6 32.67 2.58 -7.96
C VAL A 6 31.22 2.26 -8.42
N SER A 7 30.82 2.74 -9.60
CA SER A 7 29.52 2.45 -10.21
C SER A 7 29.31 0.97 -10.59
N SER A 8 30.42 0.23 -10.88
CA SER A 8 30.30 -1.19 -11.23
C SER A 8 30.14 -2.11 -10.03
N LEU A 9 30.45 -1.63 -8.81
CA LEU A 9 30.26 -2.36 -7.57
C LEU A 9 28.82 -2.26 -7.03
N LEU A 10 28.08 -1.23 -7.43
CA LEU A 10 26.69 -1.03 -7.01
C LEU A 10 25.68 -1.86 -7.82
N ASN A 11 26.08 -2.38 -8.97
CA ASN A 11 25.25 -3.18 -9.87
C ASN A 11 25.65 -4.67 -9.91
N TRP A 12 26.49 -5.13 -8.98
CA TRP A 12 26.79 -6.56 -8.92
C TRP A 12 25.63 -7.29 -8.27
N VAL A 13 24.75 -7.85 -9.08
CA VAL A 13 23.76 -8.84 -8.70
C VAL A 13 24.39 -10.19 -9.00
N PRO A 14 24.61 -11.06 -8.02
CA PRO A 14 24.96 -12.46 -8.32
C PRO A 14 23.81 -13.04 -9.17
N ALA A 15 24.12 -13.58 -10.31
CA ALA A 15 23.22 -14.41 -11.09
C ALA A 15 23.12 -15.81 -10.47
N ASP A 16 22.74 -15.90 -9.19
CA ASP A 16 22.63 -17.14 -8.44
C ASP A 16 21.17 -17.41 -8.12
N PRO A 17 20.65 -18.64 -8.35
CA PRO A 17 19.27 -19.01 -8.07
C PRO A 17 18.86 -18.94 -6.59
N SER A 18 19.75 -18.54 -5.69
CA SER A 18 19.43 -18.21 -4.28
C SER A 18 18.77 -16.83 -4.09
N MET A 19 18.30 -16.16 -5.15
CA MET A 19 17.53 -14.90 -5.02
C MET A 19 16.22 -15.04 -4.22
N ASN A 20 15.86 -16.25 -3.83
CA ASN A 20 14.77 -16.52 -2.87
C ASN A 20 15.22 -16.55 -1.40
N ASP A 21 16.50 -16.27 -1.11
CA ASP A 21 16.95 -16.11 0.27
C ASP A 21 16.46 -14.76 0.81
N GLU A 22 15.45 -14.81 1.67
CA GLU A 22 14.86 -13.63 2.30
C GLU A 22 15.90 -12.75 3.00
N ALA A 23 16.98 -13.32 3.53
CA ALA A 23 18.04 -12.57 4.17
C ALA A 23 18.77 -11.65 3.18
N VAL A 24 18.99 -12.10 1.95
CA VAL A 24 19.60 -11.29 0.88
C VAL A 24 18.66 -10.15 0.45
N LEU A 25 17.36 -10.44 0.35
CA LEU A 25 16.37 -9.43 0.03
C LEU A 25 16.29 -8.36 1.13
N TRP A 26 16.26 -8.78 2.40
CA TRP A 26 16.28 -7.85 3.53
C TRP A 26 17.52 -6.97 3.57
N GLU A 27 18.70 -7.54 3.31
CA GLU A 27 19.94 -6.77 3.25
C GLU A 27 19.88 -5.71 2.13
N ARG A 28 19.37 -6.07 0.97
CA ARG A 28 19.21 -5.14 -0.16
C ARG A 28 18.22 -4.03 0.14
N LEU A 29 17.08 -4.36 0.77
CA LEU A 29 16.10 -3.38 1.24
C LEU A 29 16.71 -2.41 2.26
N ALA A 30 17.46 -2.92 3.23
CA ALA A 30 18.13 -2.10 4.25
C ALA A 30 19.16 -1.13 3.65
N ARG A 31 19.89 -1.57 2.63
CA ARG A 31 20.87 -0.72 1.90
C ARG A 31 20.19 0.34 1.04
N SER A 32 18.93 0.15 0.66
CA SER A 32 18.20 1.08 -0.24
C SER A 32 17.89 2.45 0.36
N ARG A 33 18.16 2.68 1.63
CA ARG A 33 17.98 4.01 2.26
C ARG A 33 18.78 5.13 1.57
N ARG A 34 19.85 4.79 0.84
CA ARG A 34 20.73 5.73 0.15
C ARG A 34 20.59 5.74 -1.38
N ALA A 35 19.96 4.71 -1.95
CA ALA A 35 19.72 4.61 -3.39
C ALA A 35 18.35 3.96 -3.61
N PRO A 36 17.43 4.60 -4.37
CA PRO A 36 16.13 4.00 -4.66
C PRO A 36 16.32 2.68 -5.41
N LEU A 37 15.50 1.69 -5.05
CA LEU A 37 15.42 0.42 -5.78
C LEU A 37 14.60 0.62 -7.05
N GLU A 38 14.98 -0.08 -8.12
CA GLU A 38 14.19 -0.05 -9.35
C GLU A 38 12.85 -0.78 -9.15
N PRO A 39 11.71 -0.19 -9.58
CA PRO A 39 10.39 -0.81 -9.45
C PRO A 39 10.33 -2.20 -10.08
N ALA A 40 10.92 -2.36 -11.28
CA ALA A 40 10.97 -3.63 -11.98
C ALA A 40 11.62 -4.73 -11.13
N TRP A 41 12.74 -4.42 -10.46
CA TRP A 41 13.38 -5.37 -9.56
C TRP A 41 12.48 -5.73 -8.37
N LEU A 42 11.76 -4.75 -7.78
CA LEU A 42 10.82 -5.02 -6.69
C LEU A 42 9.70 -5.97 -7.13
N GLY A 43 9.21 -5.80 -8.37
CA GLY A 43 8.22 -6.70 -8.98
C GLY A 43 8.76 -8.10 -9.24
N GLU A 44 9.98 -8.21 -9.76
CA GLU A 44 10.63 -9.52 -10.06
C GLU A 44 10.86 -10.38 -8.82
N VAL A 45 11.22 -9.76 -7.69
CA VAL A 45 11.51 -10.49 -6.44
C VAL A 45 10.26 -10.72 -5.58
N TYR A 46 9.16 -10.03 -5.87
CA TYR A 46 7.92 -10.25 -5.14
C TYR A 46 7.35 -11.64 -5.43
N SER A 47 6.99 -12.34 -4.36
CA SER A 47 6.27 -13.62 -4.44
C SER A 47 5.32 -13.77 -3.25
N PRO A 48 4.11 -14.30 -3.46
CA PRO A 48 3.20 -14.63 -2.36
C PRO A 48 3.76 -15.66 -1.36
N SER A 49 4.81 -16.40 -1.74
CA SER A 49 5.48 -17.39 -0.87
C SER A 49 6.48 -16.78 0.11
N LEU A 50 6.86 -15.52 -0.06
CA LEU A 50 7.73 -14.80 0.89
C LEU A 50 7.00 -14.57 2.21
N SER A 51 7.77 -14.34 3.28
CA SER A 51 7.20 -13.95 4.58
C SER A 51 6.36 -12.67 4.45
N VAL A 52 5.32 -12.56 5.27
CA VAL A 52 4.40 -11.42 5.26
C VAL A 52 5.15 -10.09 5.43
N ASP A 53 6.14 -10.06 6.33
CA ASP A 53 6.91 -8.85 6.61
C ASP A 53 7.77 -8.42 5.42
N LEU A 54 8.36 -9.38 4.71
CA LEU A 54 9.17 -9.07 3.52
C LEU A 54 8.29 -8.58 2.37
N ARG A 55 7.15 -9.24 2.11
CA ARG A 55 6.18 -8.78 1.11
C ARG A 55 5.73 -7.36 1.41
N ARG A 56 5.34 -7.09 2.67
CA ARG A 56 4.96 -5.74 3.09
C ARG A 56 6.05 -4.73 2.83
N ALA A 57 7.31 -5.02 3.20
CA ALA A 57 8.43 -4.12 2.99
C ALA A 57 8.72 -3.86 1.49
N LEU A 58 8.60 -4.88 0.62
CA LEU A 58 8.71 -4.73 -0.82
C LEU A 58 7.58 -3.84 -1.38
N CYS A 59 6.36 -4.11 -0.97
CA CYS A 59 5.16 -3.36 -1.40
C CYS A 59 5.17 -1.91 -0.91
N GLU A 60 5.60 -1.64 0.32
CA GLU A 60 5.81 -0.27 0.81
C GLU A 60 6.83 0.49 -0.05
N LYS A 61 7.96 -0.14 -0.36
CA LYS A 61 8.98 0.47 -1.24
C LYS A 61 8.45 0.74 -2.64
N LEU A 62 7.63 -0.16 -3.17
CA LEU A 62 7.03 -0.02 -4.49
C LEU A 62 5.97 1.09 -4.50
N GLY A 63 5.09 1.12 -3.51
CA GLY A 63 4.08 2.17 -3.35
C GLY A 63 4.69 3.57 -3.21
N MET A 64 5.76 3.70 -2.43
CA MET A 64 6.48 4.98 -2.27
C MET A 64 7.15 5.51 -3.55
N GLN A 65 7.19 4.74 -4.64
CA GLN A 65 7.73 5.18 -5.92
C GLN A 65 6.71 5.88 -6.83
N ALA A 66 5.49 6.05 -6.34
CA ALA A 66 4.44 6.82 -7.00
C ALA A 66 4.21 6.37 -8.46
N GLU A 67 4.32 7.30 -9.41
CA GLU A 67 4.11 7.05 -10.84
C GLU A 67 4.93 5.87 -11.39
N ARG A 68 6.15 5.66 -10.90
CA ARG A 68 7.00 4.56 -11.36
C ARG A 68 6.59 3.21 -10.75
N GLY A 69 5.97 3.22 -9.57
CA GLY A 69 5.55 2.02 -8.86
C GLY A 69 4.22 1.47 -9.34
N TRP A 70 3.27 2.34 -9.73
CA TRP A 70 1.92 1.94 -10.05
C TRP A 70 1.82 0.89 -11.18
N PRO A 71 2.52 1.00 -12.33
CA PRO A 71 2.45 -0.04 -13.36
C PRO A 71 2.87 -1.42 -12.86
N VAL A 72 3.92 -1.49 -12.02
CA VAL A 72 4.39 -2.76 -11.45
C VAL A 72 3.38 -3.32 -10.44
N ILE A 73 2.75 -2.47 -9.61
CA ILE A 73 1.67 -2.88 -8.71
C ILE A 73 0.50 -3.47 -9.51
N GLN A 74 0.12 -2.87 -10.64
CA GLN A 74 -0.93 -3.39 -11.52
C GLN A 74 -0.59 -4.77 -12.09
N GLU A 75 0.66 -4.99 -12.53
CA GLU A 75 1.14 -6.28 -13.02
C GLU A 75 1.10 -7.35 -11.91
N LEU A 76 1.50 -6.99 -10.70
CA LEU A 76 1.44 -7.90 -9.55
C LEU A 76 0.00 -8.24 -9.15
N LEU A 77 -0.90 -7.26 -9.14
CA LEU A 77 -2.33 -7.47 -8.90
C LEU A 77 -2.95 -8.38 -9.96
N ALA A 78 -2.60 -8.20 -11.22
CA ALA A 78 -3.06 -9.06 -12.31
C ALA A 78 -2.53 -10.50 -12.19
N SER A 79 -1.31 -10.69 -11.71
CA SER A 79 -0.64 -11.98 -11.62
C SER A 79 -0.98 -12.76 -10.35
N HIS A 80 -1.18 -12.08 -9.23
CA HIS A 80 -1.31 -12.70 -7.90
C HIS A 80 -2.67 -12.44 -7.23
N GLY A 81 -3.50 -11.59 -7.83
CA GLY A 81 -4.80 -11.20 -7.27
C GLY A 81 -4.70 -10.07 -6.24
N VAL A 82 -5.84 -9.81 -5.58
CA VAL A 82 -6.00 -8.70 -4.62
C VAL A 82 -5.48 -9.15 -3.26
N LEU A 83 -4.18 -9.00 -3.03
CA LEU A 83 -3.52 -9.34 -1.76
C LEU A 83 -3.37 -8.09 -0.88
N PRO A 84 -3.44 -8.21 0.46
CA PRO A 84 -3.42 -7.08 1.39
C PRO A 84 -2.22 -6.14 1.23
N ASP A 85 -1.05 -6.69 1.02
CA ASP A 85 0.19 -5.94 0.81
C ASP A 85 0.19 -5.17 -0.52
N LEU A 86 -0.38 -5.73 -1.59
CA LEU A 86 -0.53 -5.05 -2.88
C LEU A 86 -1.60 -3.95 -2.84
N VAL A 87 -2.70 -4.17 -2.13
CA VAL A 87 -3.74 -3.15 -1.89
C VAL A 87 -3.16 -1.97 -1.11
N MET A 88 -2.36 -2.24 -0.07
CA MET A 88 -1.66 -1.19 0.67
C MET A 88 -0.65 -0.44 -0.20
N ALA A 89 0.09 -1.13 -1.08
CA ALA A 89 0.98 -0.48 -2.05
C ALA A 89 0.22 0.48 -2.98
N ALA A 90 -0.98 0.10 -3.44
CA ALA A 90 -1.85 0.99 -4.23
C ALA A 90 -2.26 2.24 -3.43
N GLY A 91 -2.55 2.09 -2.13
CA GLY A 91 -2.83 3.22 -1.23
C GLY A 91 -1.66 4.18 -1.11
N LEU A 92 -0.45 3.65 -1.00
CA LEU A 92 0.78 4.43 -0.80
C LEU A 92 1.29 5.13 -2.06
N CYS A 93 0.92 4.67 -3.27
CA CYS A 93 1.51 5.20 -4.49
C CYS A 93 0.99 6.59 -4.90
N HIS A 94 -0.10 7.06 -4.35
CA HIS A 94 -0.69 8.38 -4.59
C HIS A 94 -0.87 8.75 -6.08
N GLN A 95 -1.22 7.74 -6.91
CA GLN A 95 -1.59 7.95 -8.31
C GLN A 95 -3.11 7.92 -8.46
N SER A 96 -3.68 8.87 -9.20
CA SER A 96 -5.14 8.98 -9.39
C SER A 96 -5.77 7.67 -9.84
N GLU A 97 -5.10 6.95 -10.74
CA GLU A 97 -5.53 5.64 -11.25
C GLU A 97 -5.56 4.57 -10.14
N ALA A 98 -4.62 4.62 -9.19
CA ALA A 98 -4.61 3.71 -8.05
C ALA A 98 -5.76 4.00 -7.08
N ARG A 99 -6.06 5.29 -6.84
CA ARG A 99 -7.23 5.68 -6.05
C ARG A 99 -8.52 5.21 -6.71
N ASP A 100 -8.68 5.46 -8.00
CA ASP A 100 -9.87 5.08 -8.75
C ASP A 100 -10.04 3.55 -8.76
N TRP A 101 -8.93 2.81 -8.86
CA TRP A 101 -8.92 1.36 -8.69
C TRP A 101 -9.37 0.94 -7.29
N LEU A 102 -8.84 1.57 -6.22
CA LEU A 102 -9.26 1.28 -4.84
C LEU A 102 -10.75 1.57 -4.62
N LEU A 103 -11.28 2.66 -5.17
CA LEU A 103 -12.71 2.98 -5.09
C LEU A 103 -13.56 1.92 -5.79
N ALA A 104 -13.11 1.42 -6.95
CA ALA A 104 -13.79 0.32 -7.64
C ALA A 104 -13.70 -0.99 -6.85
N GLN A 105 -12.58 -1.28 -6.18
CA GLN A 105 -12.47 -2.44 -5.30
C GLN A 105 -13.41 -2.34 -4.09
N LEU A 106 -13.61 -1.14 -3.54
CA LEU A 106 -14.53 -0.93 -2.43
C LEU A 106 -15.98 -1.34 -2.78
N GLU A 107 -16.41 -1.04 -4.00
CA GLU A 107 -17.72 -1.47 -4.50
C GLU A 107 -17.80 -2.99 -4.68
N GLN A 108 -16.73 -3.62 -5.18
CA GLN A 108 -16.67 -5.07 -5.42
C GLN A 108 -16.58 -5.89 -4.13
N THR A 109 -16.06 -5.32 -3.05
CA THR A 109 -15.89 -5.98 -1.75
C THR A 109 -17.00 -5.67 -0.77
N SER A 110 -18.12 -5.08 -1.21
CA SER A 110 -19.25 -4.69 -0.33
C SER A 110 -19.78 -5.82 0.55
N ASP A 111 -19.74 -7.06 0.06
CA ASP A 111 -20.24 -8.26 0.74
C ASP A 111 -19.16 -9.03 1.53
N ASP A 112 -17.88 -8.60 1.46
CA ASP A 112 -16.74 -9.18 2.17
C ASP A 112 -16.16 -8.14 3.14
N GLU A 113 -16.52 -8.24 4.41
CA GLU A 113 -16.16 -7.25 5.44
C GLU A 113 -14.64 -7.10 5.61
N ASP A 114 -13.87 -8.19 5.55
CA ASP A 114 -12.43 -8.15 5.73
C ASP A 114 -11.74 -7.52 4.51
N ALA A 115 -12.15 -7.92 3.30
CA ALA A 115 -11.63 -7.33 2.07
C ALA A 115 -12.01 -5.85 1.95
N ASN A 116 -13.24 -5.48 2.32
CA ASN A 116 -13.69 -4.09 2.33
C ASN A 116 -12.87 -3.23 3.30
N LEU A 117 -12.67 -3.71 4.53
CA LEU A 117 -11.86 -3.02 5.53
C LEU A 117 -10.41 -2.79 5.04
N MET A 118 -9.82 -3.79 4.39
CA MET A 118 -8.47 -3.68 3.81
C MET A 118 -8.39 -2.55 2.78
N VAL A 119 -9.39 -2.43 1.91
CA VAL A 119 -9.46 -1.35 0.90
C VAL A 119 -9.66 0.01 1.56
N VAL A 120 -10.53 0.11 2.57
CA VAL A 120 -10.73 1.35 3.34
C VAL A 120 -9.43 1.79 4.01
N GLN A 121 -8.66 0.86 4.59
CA GLN A 121 -7.37 1.17 5.21
C GLN A 121 -6.34 1.68 4.18
N ALA A 122 -6.32 1.12 2.97
CA ALA A 122 -5.47 1.62 1.90
C ALA A 122 -5.89 3.02 1.42
N LEU A 123 -7.20 3.27 1.33
CA LEU A 123 -7.75 4.60 1.01
C LEU A 123 -7.41 5.64 2.09
N ALA A 124 -7.20 5.24 3.35
CA ALA A 124 -6.80 6.16 4.41
C ALA A 124 -5.46 6.86 4.13
N CYS A 125 -4.60 6.28 3.30
CA CYS A 125 -3.36 6.94 2.84
C CYS A 125 -3.64 8.22 2.02
N TRP A 126 -4.84 8.39 1.46
CA TRP A 126 -5.26 9.54 0.65
C TRP A 126 -5.86 10.69 1.48
N GLY A 127 -6.11 10.45 2.76
CA GLY A 127 -6.58 11.50 3.67
C GLY A 127 -7.85 12.20 3.20
N ALA A 128 -7.78 13.52 3.02
CA ALA A 128 -8.92 14.36 2.63
C ALA A 128 -9.41 14.13 1.20
N GLU A 129 -8.64 13.45 0.35
CA GLU A 129 -9.02 13.18 -1.06
C GLU A 129 -10.00 12.01 -1.21
N VAL A 130 -10.21 11.23 -0.16
CA VAL A 130 -11.21 10.14 -0.15
C VAL A 130 -12.62 10.76 -0.24
N PRO A 131 -13.54 10.23 -1.09
CA PRO A 131 -14.90 10.75 -1.16
C PRO A 131 -15.62 10.77 0.19
N GLN A 132 -16.40 11.81 0.45
CA GLN A 132 -17.14 11.94 1.73
C GLN A 132 -18.11 10.78 1.96
N SER A 133 -18.70 10.25 0.89
CA SER A 133 -19.60 9.10 0.97
C SER A 133 -18.91 7.86 1.58
N VAL A 134 -17.63 7.63 1.28
CA VAL A 134 -16.86 6.53 1.88
C VAL A 134 -16.69 6.74 3.38
N VAL A 135 -16.38 7.95 3.80
CA VAL A 135 -16.22 8.30 5.22
C VAL A 135 -17.54 8.07 5.98
N VAL A 136 -18.64 8.58 5.44
CA VAL A 136 -19.98 8.40 6.03
C VAL A 136 -20.37 6.93 6.12
N ASN A 137 -20.15 6.15 5.06
CA ASN A 137 -20.44 4.72 5.06
C ASN A 137 -19.63 3.97 6.13
N CYS A 138 -18.34 4.32 6.28
CA CYS A 138 -17.51 3.73 7.33
C CYS A 138 -18.02 4.07 8.73
N LEU A 139 -18.39 5.33 8.98
CA LEU A 139 -18.87 5.77 10.30
C LEU A 139 -20.19 5.09 10.73
N HIS A 140 -21.06 4.79 9.78
CA HIS A 140 -22.33 4.10 10.02
C HIS A 140 -22.24 2.57 9.86
N HIS A 141 -21.04 2.03 9.60
CA HIS A 141 -20.86 0.59 9.42
C HIS A 141 -21.07 -0.16 10.75
N PRO A 142 -21.74 -1.34 10.76
CA PRO A 142 -21.95 -2.13 11.98
C PRO A 142 -20.61 -2.61 12.60
N GLY A 143 -19.60 -2.87 11.78
CA GLY A 143 -18.28 -3.33 12.23
C GLY A 143 -17.46 -2.21 12.89
N GLN A 144 -16.94 -2.45 14.10
CA GLN A 144 -16.17 -1.47 14.86
C GLN A 144 -14.92 -0.99 14.12
N LEU A 145 -14.21 -1.88 13.44
CA LEU A 145 -12.98 -1.53 12.72
C LEU A 145 -13.25 -0.58 11.55
N HIS A 146 -14.38 -0.72 10.87
CA HIS A 146 -14.81 0.24 9.83
C HIS A 146 -15.10 1.61 10.44
N ARG A 147 -15.80 1.68 11.59
CA ARG A 147 -16.06 2.95 12.26
C ARG A 147 -14.76 3.64 12.69
N LEU A 148 -13.79 2.87 13.22
CA LEU A 148 -12.46 3.42 13.56
C LEU A 148 -11.72 3.95 12.32
N ALA A 149 -11.77 3.23 11.20
CA ALA A 149 -11.21 3.70 9.93
C ALA A 149 -11.94 4.97 9.43
N GLY A 150 -13.27 5.01 9.58
CA GLY A 150 -14.07 6.21 9.30
C GLY A 150 -13.64 7.41 10.14
N LEU A 151 -13.43 7.25 11.44
CA LEU A 151 -12.92 8.29 12.34
C LEU A 151 -11.51 8.76 11.94
N GLN A 152 -10.64 7.83 11.53
CA GLN A 152 -9.32 8.18 11.02
C GLN A 152 -9.42 9.03 9.74
N LEU A 153 -10.24 8.63 8.77
CA LEU A 153 -10.50 9.40 7.55
C LEU A 153 -11.09 10.78 7.87
N LEU A 154 -11.96 10.84 8.87
CA LEU A 154 -12.57 12.06 9.34
C LEU A 154 -11.55 13.05 9.93
N SER A 155 -10.51 12.56 10.60
CA SER A 155 -9.48 13.40 11.21
C SER A 155 -8.74 14.28 10.19
N PHE A 156 -8.66 13.87 8.92
CA PHE A 156 -8.12 14.68 7.83
C PHE A 156 -9.04 15.81 7.37
N ARG A 157 -10.29 15.86 7.88
CA ARG A 157 -11.35 16.80 7.48
C ARG A 157 -11.85 17.66 8.65
N SER A 158 -11.00 17.89 9.65
CA SER A 158 -11.35 18.53 10.91
C SER A 158 -12.05 19.91 10.80
N HIS A 159 -12.03 20.53 9.62
CA HIS A 159 -12.70 21.81 9.38
C HIS A 159 -14.11 21.68 8.79
N SER A 160 -14.58 20.48 8.47
CA SER A 160 -15.85 20.25 7.75
C SER A 160 -16.96 19.61 8.61
N LEU A 161 -16.68 19.34 9.89
CA LEU A 161 -17.63 18.65 10.77
C LEU A 161 -18.10 19.56 11.90
N ASP A 162 -19.41 19.50 12.14
CA ASP A 162 -19.97 20.03 13.36
C ASP A 162 -19.55 19.18 14.57
N VAL A 163 -19.17 19.83 15.67
CA VAL A 163 -18.78 19.16 16.93
C VAL A 163 -19.89 18.25 17.43
N GLY A 164 -21.17 18.57 17.16
CA GLY A 164 -22.32 17.73 17.49
C GLY A 164 -22.32 16.38 16.79
N GLU A 165 -22.02 16.35 15.49
CA GLU A 165 -21.91 15.10 14.71
C GLU A 165 -20.75 14.25 15.19
N LEU A 166 -19.58 14.86 15.48
CA LEU A 166 -18.43 14.15 16.05
C LEU A 166 -18.77 13.50 17.40
N MET A 167 -19.48 14.20 18.28
CA MET A 167 -19.85 13.65 19.60
C MET A 167 -20.82 12.48 19.45
N GLN A 168 -21.74 12.53 18.51
CA GLN A 168 -22.67 11.43 18.23
C GLN A 168 -21.89 10.19 17.78
N PHE A 169 -20.98 10.31 16.82
CA PHE A 169 -20.15 9.19 16.36
C PHE A 169 -19.28 8.58 17.47
N CYS A 170 -18.71 9.41 18.36
CA CYS A 170 -17.93 8.93 19.49
C CYS A 170 -18.75 8.17 20.56
N GLN A 171 -20.06 8.38 20.61
CA GLN A 171 -20.95 7.66 21.52
C GLN A 171 -21.42 6.31 20.98
N GLU A 172 -21.37 6.12 19.66
CA GLU A 172 -21.79 4.91 18.97
C GLU A 172 -20.65 3.88 18.75
N VAL A 173 -19.39 4.26 19.04
CA VAL A 173 -18.20 3.40 18.95
C VAL A 173 -17.93 2.70 20.29
#